data_27d9963e48d12cc0ad4986a4eec40f2c
#
_entry.id   27d9963e48d12cc0ad4986a4eec40f2c
#
_cell.length_a   1.000
_cell.length_b   1.000
_cell.length_c   1.000
_cell.angle_alpha   90.00
_cell.angle_beta   90.00
_cell.angle_gamma   90.00
#
_symmetry.space_group_name_H-M   'P 1'
#
loop_
_entity.id
_entity.type
_entity.pdbx_description
1 polymer ?
#
loop_
_entity_poly.entity_id
_entity_poly.type
_entity_poly.pdbx_seq_one_letter_code
_entity_poly.pdbx_strand_id
1 'polypeptide(L)'
;HTVMAEGGMAASLGNVDKRDHWKIHFRDTMRGGKMLNVWRMAELHARHAADRVIELEQWGAVFDRTKEGLINQRNFGGHRYPRLAHVGDRTGLEMIRTLQDYGIHKDIDIHMECTALDILKDESGKVAGVVCMYRETGEFIIFKTKSLILATGGGGKAWEITSNSWEYTGDG
;
A
#
# COMPACT_ATOMS: atom_id res chain seq x y z
N HIS A 1 2.03 -9.93 4.75
CA HIS A 1 2.45 -9.22 3.54
C HIS A 1 3.02 -7.87 3.85
N THR A 2 2.22 -6.79 3.93
CA THR A 2 2.73 -5.42 4.15
C THR A 2 3.57 -5.32 5.41
N VAL A 3 3.14 -5.93 6.51
CA VAL A 3 3.89 -5.97 7.78
C VAL A 3 5.30 -6.54 7.60
N MET A 4 5.48 -7.48 6.69
CA MET A 4 6.76 -8.16 6.42
C MET A 4 7.56 -7.50 5.29
N ALA A 5 7.12 -6.38 4.74
CA ALA A 5 7.83 -5.69 3.68
C ALA A 5 9.06 -4.95 4.24
N GLU A 6 10.24 -5.33 3.77
CA GLU A 6 11.53 -4.88 4.29
C GLU A 6 12.16 -3.78 3.42
N GLY A 7 11.93 -3.84 2.10
CA GLY A 7 12.67 -3.06 1.11
C GLY A 7 12.60 -1.56 1.28
N GLY A 8 11.45 -1.02 1.53
CA GLY A 8 11.20 0.41 1.62
C GLY A 8 10.12 0.87 0.63
N MET A 9 9.75 2.13 0.74
CA MET A 9 8.76 2.79 -0.09
C MET A 9 9.44 3.59 -1.20
N ALA A 10 9.23 3.19 -2.45
CA ALA A 10 9.83 3.88 -3.59
C ALA A 10 9.20 5.26 -3.80
N ALA A 11 9.98 6.31 -3.60
CA ALA A 11 9.55 7.69 -3.74
C ALA A 11 10.73 8.58 -4.19
N SER A 12 10.56 9.35 -5.23
CA SER A 12 11.61 10.24 -5.76
C SER A 12 11.70 11.54 -4.96
N LEU A 13 12.15 11.43 -3.70
CA LEU A 13 12.36 12.59 -2.82
C LEU A 13 13.59 13.42 -3.23
N GLY A 14 14.58 12.80 -3.86
CA GLY A 14 15.82 13.47 -4.24
C GLY A 14 16.75 13.83 -3.06
N ASN A 15 16.52 13.22 -1.89
CA ASN A 15 17.30 13.53 -0.67
C ASN A 15 18.72 12.98 -0.73
N VAL A 16 18.89 11.78 -1.28
CA VAL A 16 20.21 11.10 -1.42
C VAL A 16 20.82 11.38 -2.78
N ASP A 17 20.04 11.37 -3.84
CA ASP A 17 20.50 11.71 -5.18
C ASP A 17 19.56 12.73 -5.83
N LYS A 18 20.03 13.97 -5.96
CA LYS A 18 19.25 15.09 -6.52
C LYS A 18 18.87 14.93 -8.00
N ARG A 19 19.46 13.96 -8.69
CA ARG A 19 19.11 13.64 -10.08
C ARG A 19 17.84 12.80 -10.17
N ASP A 20 17.39 12.19 -9.04
CA ASP A 20 16.17 11.42 -9.02
C ASP A 20 14.94 12.34 -9.13
N HIS A 21 13.99 11.89 -9.96
CA HIS A 21 12.81 12.65 -10.30
C HIS A 21 11.66 11.71 -10.66
N TRP A 22 10.41 12.11 -10.45
CA TRP A 22 9.25 11.27 -10.71
C TRP A 22 9.21 10.67 -12.13
N LYS A 23 9.70 11.39 -13.17
CA LYS A 23 9.77 10.86 -14.55
C LYS A 23 10.75 9.68 -14.66
N ILE A 24 11.82 9.69 -13.88
CA ILE A 24 12.79 8.58 -13.83
C ILE A 24 12.17 7.41 -13.06
N HIS A 25 11.48 7.70 -11.95
CA HIS A 25 10.71 6.70 -11.22
C HIS A 25 9.65 6.04 -12.11
N PHE A 26 8.85 6.82 -12.83
CA PHE A 26 7.88 6.31 -13.80
C PHE A 26 8.52 5.40 -14.84
N ARG A 27 9.62 5.85 -15.47
CA ARG A 27 10.35 5.05 -16.47
C ARG A 27 10.85 3.73 -15.88
N ASP A 28 11.43 3.75 -14.68
CA ASP A 28 11.94 2.55 -14.02
C ASP A 28 10.77 1.59 -13.68
N THR A 29 9.63 2.11 -13.24
CA THR A 29 8.40 1.34 -12.99
C THR A 29 7.90 0.66 -14.27
N MET A 30 7.82 1.39 -15.37
CA MET A 30 7.40 0.82 -16.66
C MET A 30 8.36 -0.25 -17.17
N ARG A 31 9.67 -0.03 -17.03
CA ARG A 31 10.69 -1.02 -17.40
C ARG A 31 10.64 -2.26 -16.51
N GLY A 32 10.50 -2.08 -15.19
CA GLY A 32 10.36 -3.18 -14.22
C GLY A 32 9.15 -4.07 -14.53
N GLY A 33 8.03 -3.46 -14.87
CA GLY A 33 6.81 -4.15 -15.29
C GLY A 33 6.81 -4.61 -16.75
N LYS A 34 7.95 -4.54 -17.46
CA LYS A 34 8.08 -4.96 -18.87
C LYS A 34 7.06 -4.31 -19.80
N MET A 35 6.67 -3.07 -19.53
CA MET A 35 5.64 -2.31 -20.24
C MET A 35 4.23 -2.92 -20.20
N LEU A 36 3.97 -3.87 -19.32
CA LEU A 36 2.65 -4.46 -19.11
C LEU A 36 1.79 -3.64 -18.14
N ASN A 37 2.38 -2.64 -17.49
CA ASN A 37 1.71 -1.75 -16.55
C ASN A 37 0.61 -0.92 -17.23
N VAL A 38 -0.45 -0.64 -16.50
CA VAL A 38 -1.35 0.47 -16.86
C VAL A 38 -0.58 1.78 -16.65
N TRP A 39 -0.05 2.35 -17.72
CA TRP A 39 0.91 3.47 -17.67
C TRP A 39 0.38 4.70 -16.92
N ARG A 40 -0.92 4.99 -17.03
CA ARG A 40 -1.56 6.10 -16.30
C ARG A 40 -1.47 5.90 -14.78
N MET A 41 -1.66 4.68 -14.30
CA MET A 41 -1.54 4.35 -12.88
C MET A 41 -0.08 4.41 -12.42
N ALA A 42 0.86 3.93 -13.24
CA ALA A 42 2.29 4.03 -12.96
C ALA A 42 2.77 5.50 -12.92
N GLU A 43 2.26 6.35 -13.80
CA GLU A 43 2.54 7.79 -13.78
C GLU A 43 1.99 8.45 -12.52
N LEU A 44 0.71 8.19 -12.19
CA LEU A 44 0.06 8.71 -10.98
C LEU A 44 0.84 8.32 -9.74
N HIS A 45 1.20 7.04 -9.62
CA HIS A 45 2.03 6.52 -8.53
C HIS A 45 3.36 7.28 -8.43
N ALA A 46 4.12 7.37 -9.52
CA ALA A 46 5.43 8.01 -9.50
C ALA A 46 5.37 9.50 -9.16
N ARG A 47 4.32 10.21 -9.58
CA ARG A 47 4.11 11.63 -9.28
C ARG A 47 3.80 11.86 -7.80
N HIS A 48 2.95 11.03 -7.21
CA HIS A 48 2.43 11.24 -5.85
C HIS A 48 3.18 10.48 -4.76
N ALA A 49 4.09 9.57 -5.11
CA ALA A 49 4.80 8.73 -4.13
C ALA A 49 5.55 9.56 -3.09
N ALA A 50 6.20 10.65 -3.49
CA ALA A 50 6.93 11.53 -2.57
C ALA A 50 5.99 12.18 -1.55
N ASP A 51 4.85 12.70 -2.01
CA ASP A 51 3.85 13.33 -1.14
C ASP A 51 3.30 12.32 -0.13
N ARG A 52 3.06 11.07 -0.55
CA ARG A 52 2.55 10.01 0.35
C ARG A 52 3.56 9.62 1.42
N VAL A 53 4.85 9.62 1.12
CA VAL A 53 5.90 9.38 2.12
C VAL A 53 5.97 10.52 3.15
N ILE A 54 5.92 11.77 2.68
CA ILE A 54 5.88 12.95 3.57
C ILE A 54 4.62 12.94 4.44
N GLU A 55 3.48 12.57 3.87
CA GLU A 55 2.21 12.45 4.61
C GLU A 55 2.30 11.39 5.73
N LEU A 56 2.89 10.21 5.45
CA LEU A 56 3.13 9.21 6.48
C LEU A 56 4.05 9.73 7.59
N GLU A 57 5.09 10.47 7.25
CA GLU A 57 5.94 11.12 8.24
C GLU A 57 5.16 12.10 9.11
N GLN A 58 4.29 12.93 8.52
CA GLN A 58 3.42 13.85 9.24
C GLN A 58 2.43 13.11 10.17
N TRP A 59 2.06 11.89 9.83
CA TRP A 59 1.20 11.03 10.65
C TRP A 59 1.97 10.22 11.69
N GLY A 60 3.30 10.38 11.77
CA GLY A 60 4.14 9.81 12.80
C GLY A 60 5.03 8.66 12.38
N ALA A 61 5.19 8.38 11.08
CA ALA A 61 6.18 7.40 10.61
C ALA A 61 7.60 7.91 10.86
N VAL A 62 8.44 7.08 11.46
CA VAL A 62 9.81 7.42 11.84
C VAL A 62 10.80 6.81 10.84
N PHE A 63 10.96 7.46 9.70
CA PHE A 63 11.92 7.03 8.68
C PHE A 63 13.37 7.24 9.11
N ASP A 64 14.27 6.39 8.63
CA ASP A 64 15.70 6.57 8.78
C ASP A 64 16.14 7.89 8.14
N ARG A 65 17.19 8.52 8.72
CA ARG A 65 17.64 9.86 8.33
C ARG A 65 19.04 9.85 7.73
N THR A 66 19.28 10.79 6.81
CA THR A 66 20.62 11.17 6.41
C THR A 66 21.29 11.99 7.54
N LYS A 67 22.58 12.25 7.40
CA LYS A 67 23.33 13.10 8.36
C LYS A 67 22.76 14.52 8.46
N GLU A 68 22.12 14.99 7.39
CA GLU A 68 21.49 16.30 7.29
C GLU A 68 20.04 16.32 7.81
N GLY A 69 19.55 15.18 8.33
CA GLY A 69 18.19 15.05 8.90
C GLY A 69 17.09 14.82 7.89
N LEU A 70 17.40 14.62 6.61
CA LEU A 70 16.42 14.29 5.58
C LEU A 70 16.02 12.81 5.63
N ILE A 71 14.84 12.44 5.13
CA ILE A 71 14.46 11.03 4.97
C ILE A 71 15.53 10.33 4.12
N ASN A 72 16.12 9.28 4.68
CA ASN A 72 17.12 8.50 3.98
C ASN A 72 16.46 7.63 2.91
N GLN A 73 17.18 7.39 1.82
CA GLN A 73 16.73 6.57 0.70
C GLN A 73 17.82 5.58 0.33
N ARG A 74 17.48 4.30 0.32
CA ARG A 74 18.42 3.26 -0.09
C ARG A 74 18.23 2.83 -1.52
N ASN A 75 19.28 2.25 -2.07
CA ASN A 75 19.24 1.64 -3.39
C ASN A 75 18.53 0.27 -3.32
N PHE A 76 17.82 -0.07 -4.39
CA PHE A 76 17.16 -1.36 -4.54
C PHE A 76 17.10 -1.76 -6.02
N GLY A 77 17.04 -3.07 -6.29
CA GLY A 77 17.08 -3.59 -7.66
C GLY A 77 16.00 -2.98 -8.58
N GLY A 78 16.39 -2.67 -9.81
CA GLY A 78 15.49 -2.10 -10.82
C GLY A 78 15.35 -0.59 -10.81
N HIS A 79 15.79 0.09 -9.75
CA HIS A 79 15.80 1.55 -9.65
C HIS A 79 17.13 2.14 -10.12
N ARG A 80 17.07 3.20 -10.91
CA ARG A 80 18.28 3.90 -11.39
C ARG A 80 18.99 4.66 -10.28
N TYR A 81 18.23 5.23 -9.34
CA TYR A 81 18.74 6.01 -8.22
C TYR A 81 18.19 5.50 -6.89
N PRO A 82 18.90 5.72 -5.77
CA PRO A 82 18.37 5.45 -4.44
C PRO A 82 17.07 6.23 -4.21
N ARG A 83 15.95 5.54 -3.99
CA ARG A 83 14.65 6.18 -3.77
C ARG A 83 13.77 5.48 -2.74
N LEU A 84 14.23 4.40 -2.12
CA LEU A 84 13.43 3.70 -1.15
C LEU A 84 13.56 4.34 0.23
N ALA A 85 12.55 5.13 0.63
CA ALA A 85 12.38 5.58 2.01
C ALA A 85 12.14 4.35 2.89
N HIS A 86 12.85 4.23 4.01
CA HIS A 86 12.84 3.00 4.79
C HIS A 86 12.98 3.25 6.30
N VAL A 87 12.61 2.23 7.07
CA VAL A 87 12.84 2.12 8.52
C VAL A 87 13.57 0.80 8.75
N GLY A 88 14.91 0.80 8.68
CA GLY A 88 15.69 -0.41 8.72
C GLY A 88 15.17 -1.46 7.74
N ASP A 89 14.86 -2.66 8.24
CA ASP A 89 14.29 -3.80 7.51
C ASP A 89 12.79 -4.03 7.82
N ARG A 90 12.09 -3.04 8.40
CA ARG A 90 10.71 -3.16 8.87
C ARG A 90 9.82 -2.00 8.39
N THR A 91 10.06 -1.52 7.20
CA THR A 91 9.31 -0.39 6.63
C THR A 91 7.81 -0.67 6.55
N GLY A 92 7.42 -1.90 6.19
CA GLY A 92 6.01 -2.29 6.12
C GLY A 92 5.33 -2.28 7.48
N LEU A 93 5.99 -2.76 8.52
CA LEU A 93 5.49 -2.69 9.89
C LEU A 93 5.28 -1.24 10.34
N GLU A 94 6.24 -0.37 10.08
CA GLU A 94 6.12 1.06 10.41
C GLU A 94 4.94 1.71 9.69
N MET A 95 4.75 1.41 8.41
CA MET A 95 3.63 1.93 7.62
C MET A 95 2.29 1.47 8.20
N ILE A 96 2.14 0.19 8.52
CA ILE A 96 0.90 -0.35 9.11
C ILE A 96 0.63 0.28 10.47
N ARG A 97 1.64 0.35 11.35
CA ARG A 97 1.52 0.98 12.66
C ARG A 97 1.04 2.44 12.53
N THR A 98 1.70 3.22 11.69
CA THR A 98 1.36 4.62 11.48
C THR A 98 -0.07 4.79 10.97
N LEU A 99 -0.49 3.98 9.99
CA LEU A 99 -1.83 4.06 9.42
C LEU A 99 -2.91 3.62 10.41
N GLN A 100 -2.66 2.59 11.22
CA GLN A 100 -3.58 2.15 12.27
C GLN A 100 -3.73 3.22 13.36
N ASP A 101 -2.62 3.75 13.87
CA ASP A 101 -2.63 4.80 14.90
C ASP A 101 -3.36 6.05 14.38
N TYR A 102 -3.08 6.46 13.15
CA TYR A 102 -3.75 7.61 12.55
C TYR A 102 -5.23 7.36 12.29
N GLY A 103 -5.62 6.15 11.87
CA GLY A 103 -7.00 5.75 11.68
C GLY A 103 -7.82 5.83 12.97
N ILE A 104 -7.26 5.32 14.08
CA ILE A 104 -7.87 5.42 15.41
C ILE A 104 -8.01 6.89 15.84
N HIS A 105 -6.97 7.69 15.60
CA HIS A 105 -7.01 9.13 15.92
C HIS A 105 -8.05 9.90 15.09
N LYS A 106 -8.47 9.36 13.95
CA LYS A 106 -9.50 9.91 13.07
C LYS A 106 -10.88 9.31 13.33
N ASP A 107 -11.06 8.58 14.42
CA ASP A 107 -12.32 7.92 14.78
C ASP A 107 -12.87 7.01 13.66
N ILE A 108 -11.98 6.33 12.94
CA ILE A 108 -12.39 5.34 11.94
C ILE A 108 -12.76 4.05 12.65
N ASP A 109 -14.00 3.57 12.45
CA ASP A 109 -14.44 2.28 12.97
C ASP A 109 -13.66 1.14 12.31
N ILE A 110 -12.93 0.38 13.12
CA ILE A 110 -12.09 -0.73 12.67
C ILE A 110 -12.66 -2.05 13.18
N HIS A 111 -13.04 -2.93 12.27
CA HIS A 111 -13.55 -4.26 12.58
C HIS A 111 -12.48 -5.32 12.30
N MET A 112 -11.68 -5.64 13.33
CA MET A 112 -10.64 -6.65 13.25
C MET A 112 -11.25 -8.05 13.18
N GLU A 113 -10.54 -8.99 12.52
CA GLU A 113 -10.96 -10.39 12.37
C GLU A 113 -12.39 -10.53 11.77
N CYS A 114 -12.77 -9.58 10.93
CA CYS A 114 -14.06 -9.52 10.25
C CYS A 114 -13.86 -9.75 8.74
N THR A 115 -14.32 -10.88 8.24
CA THR A 115 -14.15 -11.29 6.85
C THR A 115 -15.33 -10.84 6.01
N ALA A 116 -15.08 -10.08 4.95
CA ALA A 116 -16.11 -9.75 3.96
C ALA A 116 -16.42 -11.00 3.11
N LEU A 117 -17.71 -11.29 2.94
CA LEU A 117 -18.17 -12.47 2.24
C LEU A 117 -18.86 -12.15 0.92
N ASP A 118 -19.69 -11.09 0.89
CA ASP A 118 -20.44 -10.73 -0.30
C ASP A 118 -20.79 -9.24 -0.32
N ILE A 119 -20.94 -8.69 -1.52
CA ILE A 119 -21.34 -7.30 -1.74
C ILE A 119 -22.83 -7.23 -2.06
N LEU A 120 -23.58 -6.57 -1.19
CA LEU A 120 -25.01 -6.35 -1.39
C LEU A 120 -25.24 -5.22 -2.38
N LYS A 121 -26.19 -5.45 -3.28
CA LYS A 121 -26.67 -4.46 -4.26
C LYS A 121 -28.16 -4.20 -4.07
N ASP A 122 -28.60 -2.99 -4.35
CA ASP A 122 -30.01 -2.63 -4.41
C ASP A 122 -30.66 -3.11 -5.73
N GLU A 123 -31.95 -2.88 -5.87
CA GLU A 123 -32.72 -3.25 -7.08
C GLU A 123 -32.20 -2.58 -8.36
N SER A 124 -31.48 -1.45 -8.24
CA SER A 124 -30.85 -0.76 -9.37
C SER A 124 -29.44 -1.27 -9.68
N GLY A 125 -28.92 -2.25 -8.91
CA GLY A 125 -27.58 -2.80 -9.06
C GLY A 125 -26.47 -1.98 -8.40
N LYS A 126 -26.79 -0.93 -7.64
CA LYS A 126 -25.81 -0.13 -6.91
C LYS A 126 -25.44 -0.78 -5.58
N VAL A 127 -24.23 -0.51 -5.10
CA VAL A 127 -23.78 -0.99 -3.79
C VAL A 127 -24.71 -0.47 -2.70
N ALA A 128 -25.21 -1.40 -1.86
CA ALA A 128 -26.07 -1.13 -0.72
C ALA A 128 -25.43 -1.55 0.61
N GLY A 129 -24.44 -2.42 0.57
CA GLY A 129 -23.75 -2.90 1.77
C GLY A 129 -22.77 -4.01 1.49
N VAL A 130 -22.25 -4.58 2.57
CA VAL A 130 -21.38 -5.77 2.54
C VAL A 130 -21.79 -6.71 3.69
N VAL A 131 -21.85 -8.00 3.39
CA VAL A 131 -22.04 -9.06 4.39
C VAL A 131 -20.67 -9.47 4.88
N CYS A 132 -20.49 -9.47 6.17
CA CYS A 132 -19.25 -9.90 6.82
C CYS A 132 -19.53 -10.93 7.90
N MET A 133 -18.47 -11.62 8.34
CA MET A 133 -18.53 -12.57 9.44
C MET A 133 -17.34 -12.34 10.36
N TYR A 134 -17.59 -12.23 11.66
CA TYR A 134 -16.54 -12.25 12.67
C TYR A 134 -15.98 -13.67 12.80
N ARG A 135 -14.69 -13.85 12.54
CA ARG A 135 -14.04 -15.17 12.55
C ARG A 135 -14.00 -15.83 13.91
N GLU A 136 -13.92 -15.04 14.96
CA GLU A 136 -13.86 -15.53 16.34
C GLU A 136 -15.20 -16.13 16.81
N THR A 137 -16.30 -15.46 16.50
CA THR A 137 -17.65 -15.84 17.00
C THR A 137 -18.49 -16.57 15.96
N GLY A 138 -18.16 -16.43 14.68
CA GLY A 138 -19.03 -16.89 13.58
C GLY A 138 -20.26 -16.01 13.34
N GLU A 139 -20.36 -14.87 14.02
CA GLU A 139 -21.49 -13.96 13.89
C GLU A 139 -21.46 -13.22 12.55
N PHE A 140 -22.60 -13.17 11.88
CA PHE A 140 -22.77 -12.41 10.64
C PHE A 140 -23.22 -10.98 10.93
N ILE A 141 -22.62 -10.04 10.21
CA ILE A 141 -22.96 -8.61 10.27
C ILE A 141 -23.12 -8.04 8.88
N ILE A 142 -24.03 -7.08 8.74
CA ILE A 142 -24.22 -6.32 7.50
C ILE A 142 -23.85 -4.87 7.74
N PHE A 143 -22.84 -4.40 7.02
CA PHE A 143 -22.50 -2.98 6.96
C PHE A 143 -23.26 -2.35 5.80
N LYS A 144 -24.18 -1.44 6.11
CA LYS A 144 -24.90 -0.65 5.09
C LYS A 144 -24.01 0.49 4.61
N THR A 145 -23.79 0.58 3.31
CA THR A 145 -22.98 1.63 2.72
C THR A 145 -23.41 1.99 1.30
N LYS A 146 -23.20 3.23 0.92
CA LYS A 146 -23.43 3.72 -0.44
C LYS A 146 -22.22 3.56 -1.35
N SER A 147 -21.04 3.34 -0.77
CA SER A 147 -19.78 3.17 -1.49
C SER A 147 -18.89 2.18 -0.76
N LEU A 148 -18.16 1.35 -1.50
CA LEU A 148 -17.26 0.36 -0.98
C LEU A 148 -15.90 0.48 -1.70
N ILE A 149 -14.82 0.50 -0.93
CA ILE A 149 -13.45 0.43 -1.46
C ILE A 149 -12.92 -0.98 -1.21
N LEU A 150 -12.60 -1.69 -2.30
CA LEU A 150 -11.92 -2.98 -2.23
C LEU A 150 -10.41 -2.74 -2.21
N ALA A 151 -9.78 -3.07 -1.07
CA ALA A 151 -8.35 -2.95 -0.87
C ALA A 151 -7.76 -4.28 -0.33
N THR A 152 -8.22 -5.40 -0.89
CA THR A 152 -8.00 -6.77 -0.41
C THR A 152 -6.64 -7.35 -0.79
N GLY A 153 -5.78 -6.56 -1.43
CA GLY A 153 -4.44 -6.98 -1.84
C GLY A 153 -4.43 -7.68 -3.19
N GLY A 154 -3.36 -8.41 -3.44
CA GLY A 154 -3.11 -9.06 -4.72
C GLY A 154 -3.62 -10.50 -4.81
N GLY A 155 -3.49 -11.10 -5.99
CA GLY A 155 -3.94 -12.47 -6.32
C GLY A 155 -2.81 -13.41 -6.76
N GLY A 156 -1.58 -13.21 -6.30
CA GLY A 156 -0.42 -13.99 -6.76
C GLY A 156 -0.54 -15.50 -6.56
N LYS A 157 -1.30 -15.95 -5.56
CA LYS A 157 -1.57 -17.37 -5.29
C LYS A 157 -2.38 -18.07 -6.39
N ALA A 158 -3.04 -17.31 -7.28
CA ALA A 158 -3.76 -17.88 -8.42
C ALA A 158 -2.84 -18.57 -9.45
N TRP A 159 -1.53 -18.29 -9.40
CA TRP A 159 -0.54 -18.89 -10.29
C TRP A 159 0.33 -19.91 -9.55
N GLU A 160 0.58 -21.05 -10.19
CA GLU A 160 1.44 -22.12 -9.67
C GLU A 160 2.87 -21.61 -9.44
N ILE A 161 3.40 -20.81 -10.37
CA ILE A 161 4.72 -20.21 -10.28
C ILE A 161 4.57 -18.72 -9.99
N THR A 162 4.89 -18.33 -8.77
CA THR A 162 4.81 -16.93 -8.33
C THR A 162 5.92 -16.61 -7.33
N SER A 163 6.44 -15.38 -7.39
CA SER A 163 7.35 -14.82 -6.38
C SER A 163 6.59 -14.06 -5.27
N ASN A 164 5.27 -13.94 -5.39
CA ASN A 164 4.45 -13.27 -4.37
C ASN A 164 4.18 -14.19 -3.17
N SER A 165 3.83 -13.60 -2.04
CA SER A 165 3.37 -14.35 -0.89
C SER A 165 2.09 -15.14 -1.22
N TRP A 166 2.01 -16.35 -0.69
CA TRP A 166 0.83 -17.23 -0.83
C TRP A 166 -0.40 -16.68 -0.07
N GLU A 167 -0.22 -15.63 0.68
CA GLU A 167 -1.31 -14.92 1.35
C GLU A 167 -2.09 -13.99 0.41
N TYR A 168 -1.56 -13.72 -0.79
CA TYR A 168 -2.28 -12.98 -1.83
C TYR A 168 -3.23 -13.90 -2.58
N THR A 169 -4.36 -14.22 -1.95
CA THR A 169 -5.32 -15.23 -2.40
C THR A 169 -6.14 -14.80 -3.60
N GLY A 170 -6.39 -13.51 -3.76
CA GLY A 170 -7.19 -12.97 -4.85
C GLY A 170 -8.70 -13.08 -4.64
N ASP A 171 -9.16 -13.28 -3.41
CA ASP A 171 -10.58 -13.48 -3.09
C ASP A 171 -11.42 -12.21 -3.33
N GLY A 172 -10.83 -11.03 -3.33
CA GLY A 172 -11.51 -9.76 -3.63
C GLY A 172 -11.67 -9.52 -5.12
#